data_7ef5523bdc50354048e09e8b353abd0f
#
_entry.id   7ef5523bdc50354048e09e8b353abd0f
#
_cell.length_a   1.000
_cell.length_b   1.000
_cell.length_c   1.000
_cell.angle_alpha   90.00
_cell.angle_beta   90.00
_cell.angle_gamma   90.00
#
_symmetry.space_group_name_H-M   'P 1'
#
loop_
_entity.id
_entity.type
_entity.pdbx_description
1 polymer ?
#
loop_
_entity_poly.entity_id
_entity_poly.type
_entity_poly.pdbx_seq_one_letter_code
_entity_poly.pdbx_strand_id
1 'polypeptide(L)'
;MTDVVQYDIVLAGLVGAGLTERLLEQEEQALNERFSKSFLERARRSARFVIQDAQLKQIEDKVLQSVPVGEGGIFAALWHLGEALGMGLLTGFDRIPIRQEFIEICNALDTDPYTSDDGGSFLFAAEEADQLIECFEKQQIPVCRIGMMQEGKVRVVMRGEVRCYLNKPTAKGDRS
;
A
#
# COMPACT_ATOMS: atom_id res chain seq x y z
N MET A 1 11.26 33.23 -8.32
CA MET A 1 11.28 31.75 -8.28
C MET A 1 10.21 31.29 -7.32
N THR A 2 9.17 30.70 -7.82
CA THR A 2 8.23 29.98 -6.99
C THR A 2 8.88 28.66 -6.62
N ASP A 3 9.11 28.44 -5.34
CA ASP A 3 9.53 27.12 -4.86
C ASP A 3 8.44 26.12 -5.26
N VAL A 4 8.79 25.20 -6.12
CA VAL A 4 7.89 24.10 -6.48
C VAL A 4 7.78 23.21 -5.25
N VAL A 5 6.65 23.25 -4.59
CA VAL A 5 6.38 22.37 -3.44
C VAL A 5 6.36 20.95 -3.94
N GLN A 6 7.25 20.14 -3.41
CA GLN A 6 7.33 18.72 -3.75
C GLN A 6 6.66 17.89 -2.66
N TYR A 7 5.76 17.01 -3.05
CA TYR A 7 5.13 16.06 -2.14
C TYR A 7 5.71 14.69 -2.34
N ASP A 8 6.15 14.08 -1.25
CA ASP A 8 6.54 12.67 -1.24
C ASP A 8 5.34 11.76 -0.97
N ILE A 9 5.42 10.55 -1.47
CA ILE A 9 4.43 9.50 -1.19
C ILE A 9 4.96 8.62 -0.08
N VAL A 10 4.22 8.56 1.01
CA VAL A 10 4.55 7.75 2.20
C VAL A 10 3.53 6.64 2.35
N LEU A 11 4.04 5.42 2.55
CA LEU A 11 3.23 4.24 2.86
C LEU A 11 3.40 3.91 4.32
N ALA A 12 2.30 3.83 5.07
CA ALA A 12 2.29 3.36 6.45
C ALA A 12 1.45 2.10 6.59
N GLY A 13 1.91 1.15 7.39
CA GLY A 13 1.30 -0.16 7.55
C GLY A 13 1.93 -1.21 6.65
N LEU A 14 1.30 -2.37 6.57
CA LEU A 14 1.78 -3.53 5.79
C LEU A 14 0.88 -3.78 4.59
N VAL A 15 1.39 -3.56 3.39
CA VAL A 15 0.70 -3.91 2.15
C VAL A 15 0.52 -5.42 2.09
N GLY A 16 -0.69 -5.87 1.75
CA GLY A 16 -1.03 -7.28 1.69
C GLY A 16 -1.56 -7.87 2.99
N ALA A 17 -1.60 -7.10 4.09
CA ALA A 17 -2.05 -7.59 5.39
C ALA A 17 -3.53 -8.02 5.35
N GLY A 18 -4.42 -7.14 4.90
CA GLY A 18 -5.86 -7.45 4.82
C GLY A 18 -6.15 -8.57 3.84
N LEU A 19 -5.47 -8.58 2.69
CA LEU A 19 -5.55 -9.67 1.72
C LEU A 19 -5.11 -10.99 2.34
N THR A 20 -3.97 -11.02 3.00
CA THR A 20 -3.40 -12.24 3.61
C THR A 20 -4.33 -12.77 4.71
N GLU A 21 -4.87 -11.89 5.55
CA GLU A 21 -5.83 -12.30 6.58
C GLU A 21 -7.05 -13.00 5.97
N ARG A 22 -7.61 -12.42 4.91
CA ARG A 22 -8.74 -13.03 4.19
C ARG A 22 -8.37 -14.38 3.57
N LEU A 23 -7.22 -14.49 2.93
CA LEU A 23 -6.76 -15.75 2.32
C LEU A 23 -6.51 -16.84 3.37
N LEU A 24 -5.97 -16.47 4.53
CA LEU A 24 -5.76 -17.41 5.64
C LEU A 24 -7.08 -17.97 6.18
N GLU A 25 -8.15 -17.20 6.14
CA GLU A 25 -9.49 -17.66 6.54
C GLU A 25 -10.18 -18.48 5.45
N GLN A 26 -10.14 -18.01 4.20
CA GLN A 26 -10.88 -18.61 3.09
C GLN A 26 -10.23 -19.87 2.53
N GLU A 27 -8.90 -19.94 2.58
CA GLU A 27 -8.11 -21.01 1.96
C GLU A 27 -7.28 -21.80 2.99
N GLU A 28 -7.79 -21.93 4.20
CA GLU A 28 -7.08 -22.55 5.32
C GLU A 28 -6.58 -23.96 5.00
N GLN A 29 -7.41 -24.79 4.40
CA GLN A 29 -7.04 -26.17 4.06
C GLN A 29 -5.89 -26.23 3.05
N ALA A 30 -5.99 -25.48 1.95
CA ALA A 30 -4.97 -25.45 0.91
C ALA A 30 -3.63 -24.93 1.45
N LEU A 31 -3.67 -23.93 2.34
CA LEU A 31 -2.47 -23.35 2.95
C LEU A 31 -1.83 -24.30 3.96
N ASN A 32 -2.62 -25.03 4.75
CA ASN A 32 -2.12 -26.04 5.69
C ASN A 32 -1.42 -27.20 4.99
N GLU A 33 -1.80 -27.51 3.76
CA GLU A 33 -1.13 -28.53 2.95
C GLU A 33 0.24 -28.09 2.42
N ARG A 34 0.45 -26.78 2.27
CA ARG A 34 1.66 -26.22 1.64
C ARG A 34 2.67 -25.62 2.61
N PHE A 35 2.21 -25.14 3.75
CA PHE A 35 3.04 -24.38 4.69
C PHE A 35 3.00 -25.00 6.09
N SER A 36 4.11 -24.84 6.82
CA SER A 36 4.17 -25.25 8.21
C SER A 36 3.24 -24.40 9.08
N LYS A 37 2.81 -24.99 10.20
CA LYS A 37 1.98 -24.27 11.18
C LYS A 37 2.66 -22.99 11.70
N SER A 38 3.96 -23.05 11.97
CA SER A 38 4.73 -21.89 12.45
C SER A 38 4.82 -20.77 11.42
N PHE A 39 4.94 -21.11 10.14
CA PHE A 39 4.92 -20.15 9.04
C PHE A 39 3.56 -19.41 8.98
N LEU A 40 2.47 -20.17 9.00
CA LEU A 40 1.12 -19.60 8.94
C LEU A 40 0.78 -18.76 10.17
N GLU A 41 1.27 -19.13 11.34
CA GLU A 41 1.11 -18.32 12.56
C GLU A 41 1.85 -16.98 12.48
N ARG A 42 3.06 -16.96 11.90
CA ARG A 42 3.79 -15.71 11.66
C ARG A 42 3.06 -14.82 10.67
N ALA A 43 2.57 -15.39 9.58
CA ALA A 43 1.79 -14.65 8.59
C ALA A 43 0.52 -14.07 9.22
N ARG A 44 -0.19 -14.84 10.02
CA ARG A 44 -1.40 -14.41 10.71
C ARG A 44 -1.14 -13.26 11.70
N ARG A 45 -0.06 -13.30 12.46
CA ARG A 45 0.33 -12.22 13.35
C ARG A 45 0.63 -10.92 12.61
N SER A 46 1.38 -11.02 11.52
CA SER A 46 1.71 -9.85 10.69
C SER A 46 0.46 -9.27 10.00
N ALA A 47 -0.45 -10.13 9.53
CA ALA A 47 -1.66 -9.74 8.82
C ALA A 47 -2.66 -8.98 9.71
N ARG A 48 -2.59 -9.13 11.01
CA ARG A 48 -3.45 -8.42 11.97
C ARG A 48 -3.03 -6.98 12.23
N PHE A 49 -1.92 -6.56 11.66
CA PHE A 49 -1.45 -5.20 11.83
C PHE A 49 -2.34 -4.23 11.03
N VAL A 50 -3.07 -3.38 11.74
CA VAL A 50 -4.00 -2.40 11.16
C VAL A 50 -3.77 -1.04 11.82
N ILE A 51 -3.63 0.01 11.02
CA ILE A 51 -3.54 1.39 11.53
C ILE A 51 -4.92 1.80 12.04
N GLN A 52 -4.97 2.32 13.27
CA GLN A 52 -6.20 2.73 13.94
C GLN A 52 -6.53 4.20 13.65
N ASP A 53 -7.80 4.56 13.74
CA ASP A 53 -8.29 5.94 13.53
C ASP A 53 -7.59 6.95 14.46
N ALA A 54 -7.32 6.57 15.71
CA ALA A 54 -6.61 7.43 16.66
C ALA A 54 -5.18 7.75 16.20
N GLN A 55 -4.53 6.80 15.52
CA GLN A 55 -3.19 6.99 14.96
C GLN A 55 -3.23 7.92 13.74
N LEU A 56 -4.26 7.82 12.91
CA LEU A 56 -4.47 8.70 11.76
C LEU A 56 -4.75 10.15 12.19
N LYS A 57 -5.48 10.35 13.27
CA LYS A 57 -5.76 11.68 13.81
C LYS A 57 -4.49 12.42 14.25
N GLN A 58 -3.48 11.71 14.71
CA GLN A 58 -2.22 12.30 15.16
C GLN A 58 -1.40 12.90 14.02
N ILE A 59 -1.67 12.50 12.79
CA ILE A 59 -0.88 12.93 11.62
C ILE A 59 -1.69 13.78 10.62
N GLU A 60 -2.96 14.08 10.89
CA GLU A 60 -3.84 14.83 9.98
C GLU A 60 -3.24 16.17 9.51
N ASP A 61 -2.57 16.88 10.42
CA ASP A 61 -1.94 18.18 10.14
C ASP A 61 -0.62 18.06 9.37
N LYS A 62 -0.10 16.85 9.19
CA LYS A 62 1.20 16.58 8.54
C LYS A 62 1.06 16.09 7.11
N VAL A 63 -0.16 15.86 6.64
CA VAL A 63 -0.43 15.29 5.32
C VAL A 63 -1.31 16.20 4.49
N LEU A 64 -1.05 16.25 3.19
CA LEU A 64 -1.90 16.92 2.22
C LEU A 64 -3.12 16.08 1.86
N GLN A 65 -2.92 14.78 1.71
CA GLN A 65 -3.94 13.81 1.32
C GLN A 65 -3.62 12.44 1.93
N SER A 66 -4.66 11.72 2.28
CA SER A 66 -4.61 10.36 2.80
C SER A 66 -5.53 9.46 1.98
N VAL A 67 -5.08 8.27 1.61
CA VAL A 67 -5.85 7.27 0.87
C VAL A 67 -5.67 5.90 1.51
N PRO A 68 -6.74 5.21 1.90
CA PRO A 68 -6.61 3.84 2.39
C PRO A 68 -6.25 2.89 1.25
N VAL A 69 -5.40 1.91 1.54
CA VAL A 69 -5.14 0.80 0.62
C VAL A 69 -6.24 -0.25 0.85
N GLY A 70 -7.18 -0.33 -0.06
CA GLY A 70 -8.37 -1.17 0.05
C GLY A 70 -8.71 -1.85 -1.25
N GLU A 71 -9.90 -1.58 -1.78
CA GLU A 71 -10.35 -2.16 -3.05
C GLU A 71 -9.38 -1.88 -4.19
N GLY A 72 -8.96 -2.93 -4.90
CA GLY A 72 -7.98 -2.85 -5.98
C GLY A 72 -6.53 -2.76 -5.53
N GLY A 73 -6.24 -2.84 -4.23
CA GLY A 73 -4.90 -2.88 -3.67
C GLY A 73 -4.14 -1.57 -3.76
N ILE A 74 -2.81 -1.65 -3.61
CA ILE A 74 -1.96 -0.47 -3.58
C ILE A 74 -1.92 0.27 -4.92
N PHE A 75 -2.03 -0.43 -6.05
CA PHE A 75 -2.04 0.25 -7.36
C PHE A 75 -3.29 1.11 -7.53
N ALA A 76 -4.45 0.65 -7.09
CA ALA A 76 -5.66 1.46 -7.07
C ALA A 76 -5.53 2.65 -6.11
N ALA A 77 -4.95 2.44 -4.93
CA ALA A 77 -4.72 3.51 -3.96
C ALA A 77 -3.79 4.60 -4.51
N LEU A 78 -2.71 4.23 -5.20
CA LEU A 78 -1.83 5.18 -5.88
C LEU A 78 -2.58 5.98 -6.94
N TRP A 79 -3.40 5.32 -7.75
CA TRP A 79 -4.24 6.00 -8.75
C TRP A 79 -5.18 7.00 -8.07
N HIS A 80 -5.86 6.59 -7.01
CA HIS A 80 -6.77 7.46 -6.23
C HIS A 80 -6.04 8.64 -5.60
N LEU A 81 -4.82 8.47 -5.12
CA LEU A 81 -4.01 9.56 -4.57
C LEU A 81 -3.73 10.62 -5.64
N GLY A 82 -3.32 10.20 -6.83
CA GLY A 82 -3.11 11.09 -7.96
C GLY A 82 -4.40 11.80 -8.39
N GLU A 83 -5.51 11.10 -8.39
CA GLU A 83 -6.82 11.65 -8.75
C GLU A 83 -7.30 12.69 -7.73
N ALA A 84 -7.16 12.40 -6.44
CA ALA A 84 -7.56 13.32 -5.37
C ALA A 84 -6.81 14.65 -5.43
N LEU A 85 -5.53 14.63 -5.85
CA LEU A 85 -4.69 15.82 -5.94
C LEU A 85 -4.66 16.45 -7.33
N GLY A 86 -5.24 15.77 -8.35
CA GLY A 86 -5.13 16.20 -9.74
C GLY A 86 -3.71 16.21 -10.25
N MET A 87 -2.87 15.28 -9.77
CA MET A 87 -1.43 15.23 -10.05
C MET A 87 -1.01 13.88 -10.63
N GLY A 88 0.14 13.89 -11.29
CA GLY A 88 0.88 12.70 -11.63
C GLY A 88 1.69 12.17 -10.45
N LEU A 89 2.26 11.01 -10.59
CA LEU A 89 3.15 10.42 -9.58
C LEU A 89 4.15 9.45 -10.18
N LEU A 90 5.23 9.24 -9.45
CA LEU A 90 6.26 8.27 -9.75
C LEU A 90 6.58 7.46 -8.49
N THR A 91 6.46 6.16 -8.60
CA THR A 91 6.82 5.22 -7.53
C THR A 91 7.70 4.10 -8.09
N GLY A 92 8.54 3.50 -7.25
CA GLY A 92 9.30 2.30 -7.60
C GLY A 92 8.58 1.05 -7.11
N PHE A 93 8.40 0.06 -7.98
CA PHE A 93 7.81 -1.22 -7.60
C PHE A 93 8.60 -1.89 -6.45
N ASP A 94 9.92 -1.84 -6.54
CA ASP A 94 10.83 -2.36 -5.52
C ASP A 94 10.86 -1.57 -4.22
N ARG A 95 10.29 -0.37 -4.21
CA ARG A 95 10.16 0.47 -3.01
C ARG A 95 8.90 0.18 -2.20
N ILE A 96 7.95 -0.58 -2.76
CA ILE A 96 6.74 -1.00 -2.06
C ILE A 96 7.07 -2.25 -1.24
N PRO A 97 7.21 -2.17 0.09
CA PRO A 97 7.56 -3.33 0.89
C PRO A 97 6.35 -4.24 1.07
N ILE A 98 6.55 -5.53 0.80
CA ILE A 98 5.58 -6.58 1.14
C ILE A 98 6.35 -7.65 1.91
N ARG A 99 5.79 -8.14 2.99
CA ARG A 99 6.42 -9.19 3.78
C ARG A 99 6.51 -10.48 2.98
N GLN A 100 7.60 -11.19 3.16
CA GLN A 100 7.87 -12.43 2.43
C GLN A 100 6.74 -13.45 2.61
N GLU A 101 6.22 -13.60 3.83
CA GLU A 101 5.11 -14.52 4.12
C GLU A 101 3.86 -14.20 3.29
N PHE A 102 3.57 -12.91 3.08
CA PHE A 102 2.42 -12.48 2.27
C PHE A 102 2.63 -12.81 0.80
N ILE A 103 3.84 -12.58 0.29
CA ILE A 103 4.20 -12.92 -1.09
C ILE A 103 4.06 -14.42 -1.33
N GLU A 104 4.58 -15.24 -0.43
CA GLU A 104 4.54 -16.71 -0.57
C GLU A 104 3.12 -17.25 -0.54
N ILE A 105 2.26 -16.73 0.34
CA ILE A 105 0.85 -17.11 0.40
C ILE A 105 0.12 -16.71 -0.89
N CYS A 106 0.34 -15.48 -1.35
CA CYS A 106 -0.27 -14.99 -2.60
C CYS A 106 0.18 -15.82 -3.81
N ASN A 107 1.47 -16.16 -3.88
CA ASN A 107 1.99 -16.98 -4.96
C ASN A 107 1.39 -18.40 -4.94
N ALA A 108 1.22 -18.98 -3.75
CA ALA A 108 0.63 -20.31 -3.61
C ALA A 108 -0.83 -20.36 -4.08
N LEU A 109 -1.54 -19.25 -3.99
CA LEU A 109 -2.96 -19.12 -4.36
C LEU A 109 -3.17 -18.36 -5.68
N ASP A 110 -2.10 -18.13 -6.43
CA ASP A 110 -2.14 -17.41 -7.72
C ASP A 110 -2.86 -16.05 -7.62
N THR A 111 -2.55 -15.30 -6.58
CA THR A 111 -3.16 -14.01 -6.26
C THR A 111 -2.11 -12.90 -6.34
N ASP A 112 -2.45 -11.78 -6.97
CA ASP A 112 -1.57 -10.62 -7.07
C ASP A 112 -1.77 -9.69 -5.86
N PRO A 113 -0.76 -9.54 -4.98
CA PRO A 113 -0.89 -8.71 -3.78
C PRO A 113 -0.93 -7.20 -4.06
N TYR A 114 -0.60 -6.75 -5.28
CA TYR A 114 -0.58 -5.33 -5.64
C TYR A 114 -1.91 -4.81 -6.16
N THR A 115 -2.73 -5.69 -6.71
CA THR A 115 -4.00 -5.33 -7.37
C THR A 115 -5.23 -5.96 -6.73
N SER A 116 -5.05 -6.89 -5.81
CA SER A 116 -6.16 -7.51 -5.08
C SER A 116 -6.61 -6.62 -3.92
N ASP A 117 -7.89 -6.75 -3.55
CA ASP A 117 -8.44 -6.02 -2.41
C ASP A 117 -7.64 -6.28 -1.13
N ASP A 118 -7.32 -5.23 -0.43
CA ASP A 118 -6.43 -5.23 0.73
C ASP A 118 -7.06 -4.41 1.87
N GLY A 119 -6.31 -4.17 2.93
CA GLY A 119 -6.74 -3.34 4.06
C GLY A 119 -5.64 -3.19 5.11
N GLY A 120 -5.78 -2.19 5.96
CA GLY A 120 -4.91 -1.97 7.10
C GLY A 120 -3.74 -1.03 6.89
N SER A 121 -3.42 -0.66 5.65
CA SER A 121 -2.37 0.30 5.32
C SER A 121 -2.93 1.54 4.63
N PHE A 122 -2.12 2.61 4.59
CA PHE A 122 -2.51 3.91 4.05
C PHE A 122 -1.39 4.55 3.25
N LEU A 123 -1.78 5.27 2.20
CA LEU A 123 -0.90 6.15 1.45
C LEU A 123 -1.14 7.60 1.87
N PHE A 124 -0.05 8.36 1.91
CA PHE A 124 -0.10 9.80 2.21
C PHE A 124 0.74 10.56 1.20
N ALA A 125 0.26 11.75 0.83
CA ALA A 125 1.09 12.77 0.19
C ALA A 125 1.46 13.81 1.24
N ALA A 126 2.75 14.06 1.42
CA ALA A 126 3.26 14.95 2.45
C ALA A 126 4.42 15.80 1.94
N GLU A 127 4.43 17.08 2.31
CA GLU A 127 5.53 18.00 2.01
C GLU A 127 6.75 17.70 2.87
N GLU A 128 6.53 17.48 4.16
CA GLU A 128 7.58 17.17 5.13
C GLU A 128 7.50 15.67 5.53
N ALA A 129 7.83 14.81 4.58
CA ALA A 129 7.70 13.37 4.75
C ALA A 129 8.53 12.82 5.93
N ASP A 130 9.70 13.43 6.22
CA ASP A 130 10.55 12.98 7.34
C ASP A 130 9.85 13.13 8.69
N GLN A 131 9.10 14.22 8.90
CA GLN A 131 8.31 14.41 10.12
C GLN A 131 7.18 13.40 10.25
N LEU A 132 6.51 13.10 9.14
CA LEU A 132 5.45 12.10 9.10
C LEU A 132 6.00 10.70 9.41
N ILE A 133 7.11 10.35 8.80
CA ILE A 133 7.80 9.06 9.01
C ILE A 133 8.20 8.92 10.48
N GLU A 134 8.83 9.95 11.06
CA GLU A 134 9.22 9.95 12.47
C GLU A 134 8.02 9.74 13.41
N CYS A 135 6.89 10.38 13.10
CA CYS A 135 5.68 10.26 13.88
C CYS A 135 5.14 8.81 13.90
N PHE A 136 5.17 8.13 12.76
CA PHE A 136 4.78 6.73 12.68
C PHE A 136 5.81 5.79 13.34
N GLU A 137 7.10 6.05 13.17
CA GLU A 137 8.16 5.25 13.79
C GLU A 137 8.08 5.28 15.32
N LYS A 138 7.75 6.43 15.90
CA LYS A 138 7.54 6.57 17.37
C LYS A 138 6.39 5.71 17.87
N GLN A 139 5.40 5.44 17.03
CA GLN A 139 4.27 4.58 17.32
C GLN A 139 4.53 3.11 16.97
N GLN A 140 5.75 2.78 16.51
CA GLN A 140 6.14 1.45 16.06
C GLN A 140 5.30 0.96 14.86
N ILE A 141 4.86 1.88 14.02
CA ILE A 141 4.14 1.58 12.79
C ILE A 141 5.15 1.49 11.64
N PRO A 142 5.17 0.39 10.87
CA PRO A 142 5.99 0.30 9.67
C PRO A 142 5.64 1.43 8.70
N VAL A 143 6.66 2.12 8.21
CA VAL A 143 6.48 3.30 7.34
C VAL A 143 7.68 3.46 6.42
N CYS A 144 7.44 3.87 5.19
CA CYS A 144 8.51 4.21 4.26
C CYS A 144 8.05 5.19 3.18
N ARG A 145 9.02 5.89 2.61
CA ARG A 145 8.82 6.72 1.42
C ARG A 145 8.91 5.81 0.20
N ILE A 146 7.88 5.82 -0.66
CA ILE A 146 7.82 4.95 -1.84
C ILE A 146 7.88 5.69 -3.18
N GLY A 147 7.75 7.00 -3.17
CA GLY A 147 7.75 7.78 -4.41
C GLY A 147 7.47 9.25 -4.16
N MET A 148 7.08 9.94 -5.24
CA MET A 148 6.80 11.37 -5.22
C MET A 148 5.63 11.72 -6.14
N MET A 149 4.90 12.77 -5.79
CA MET A 149 3.93 13.38 -6.68
C MET A 149 4.66 14.21 -7.74
N GLN A 150 4.07 14.32 -8.92
CA GLN A 150 4.63 15.07 -10.04
C GLN A 150 3.58 15.97 -10.66
N GLU A 151 4.03 17.04 -11.31
CA GLU A 151 3.15 17.86 -12.14
C GLU A 151 2.55 17.03 -13.27
N GLY A 152 1.37 17.45 -13.75
CA GLY A 152 0.67 16.73 -14.80
C GLY A 152 -0.22 15.62 -14.28
N LYS A 153 -0.51 14.63 -15.12
CA LYS A 153 -1.46 13.56 -14.80
C LYS A 153 -0.92 12.15 -15.06
N VAL A 154 0.36 12.05 -15.38
CA VAL A 154 0.99 10.75 -15.67
C VAL A 154 1.33 10.05 -14.36
N ARG A 155 0.82 8.85 -14.18
CA ARG A 155 0.98 8.05 -12.96
C ARG A 155 1.70 6.76 -13.29
N VAL A 156 2.92 6.62 -12.77
CA VAL A 156 3.85 5.57 -13.17
C VAL A 156 4.41 4.82 -11.97
N VAL A 157 4.44 3.49 -12.11
CA VAL A 157 5.22 2.60 -11.25
C VAL A 157 6.40 2.08 -12.07
N MET A 158 7.61 2.32 -11.62
CA MET A 158 8.82 1.84 -12.28
C MET A 158 9.13 0.41 -11.84
N ARG A 159 9.32 -0.48 -12.80
CA ARG A 159 9.90 -1.83 -12.59
C ARG A 159 11.28 -1.85 -13.24
N GLY A 160 12.33 -1.57 -12.46
CA GLY A 160 13.65 -1.30 -13.04
C GLY A 160 13.58 -0.09 -13.96
N GLU A 161 13.92 -0.27 -15.23
CA GLU A 161 13.83 0.78 -16.25
C GLU A 161 12.48 0.83 -17.00
N VAL A 162 11.58 -0.10 -16.71
CA VAL A 162 10.29 -0.20 -17.39
C VAL A 162 9.25 0.66 -16.69
N ARG A 163 8.58 1.53 -17.45
CA ARG A 163 7.47 2.35 -16.97
C ARG A 163 6.17 1.58 -17.07
N CYS A 164 5.52 1.35 -15.93
CA CYS A 164 4.17 0.77 -15.88
C CYS A 164 3.17 1.87 -15.53
N TYR A 165 2.30 2.20 -16.46
CA TYR A 165 1.28 3.23 -16.26
C TYR A 165 0.12 2.67 -15.44
N LEU A 166 -0.28 3.42 -14.41
CA LEU A 166 -1.45 3.06 -13.61
C LEU A 166 -2.73 3.34 -14.39
N ASN A 167 -3.61 2.36 -14.41
CA ASN A 167 -4.92 2.47 -15.03
C ASN A 167 -6.00 2.83 -14.00
N LYS A 168 -7.09 3.45 -14.47
CA LYS A 168 -8.25 3.67 -13.63
C LYS A 168 -8.77 2.33 -13.10
N PRO A 169 -8.95 2.19 -11.77
CA PRO A 169 -9.48 0.96 -11.20
C PRO A 169 -10.86 0.63 -11.73
N THR A 170 -11.11 -0.65 -12.02
CA THR A 170 -12.42 -1.12 -12.47
C THR A 170 -13.34 -1.27 -11.25
N ALA A 171 -14.55 -0.71 -11.31
CA ALA A 171 -15.55 -0.90 -10.25
C ALA A 171 -15.98 -2.37 -10.18
N LYS A 172 -16.26 -2.86 -8.97
CA LYS A 172 -16.88 -4.19 -8.79
C LYS A 172 -18.22 -4.20 -9.52
N GLY A 173 -18.37 -5.07 -10.52
CA GLY A 173 -19.56 -5.18 -11.36
C GLY A 173 -19.32 -4.98 -12.85
N ASP A 174 -18.20 -4.34 -13.25
CA ASP A 174 -17.81 -4.15 -14.64
C ASP A 174 -16.97 -5.32 -15.19
N ARG A 175 -16.82 -6.39 -14.44
CA ARG A 175 -16.17 -7.62 -14.88
C ARG A 175 -17.22 -8.52 -15.53
N SER A 176 -17.45 -8.30 -16.80
CA SER A 176 -18.15 -9.28 -17.64
C SER A 176 -17.16 -10.30 -18.17
#